data_fa570d302df72323707f009f8b53613b
#
_entry.id   fa570d302df72323707f009f8b53613b
#
_cell.length_a   1.000
_cell.length_b   1.000
_cell.length_c   1.000
_cell.angle_alpha   90.00
_cell.angle_beta   90.00
_cell.angle_gamma   90.00
#
_symmetry.space_group_name_H-M   'P 1'
#
loop_
_entity.id
_entity.type
_entity.pdbx_description
1 polymer ?
#
loop_
_entity_poly.entity_id
_entity_poly.type
_entity_poly.pdbx_seq_one_letter_code
_entity_poly.pdbx_strand_id
1 'polypeptide(L)'
;FQNSDLANLNVRKAISLAINRKDLCENVLKDGSQAAKGFVPSGLSISPEGKDFRDEAATYTSYDKKAAQAALDEGLKELGKSEITLRLTYGTDESPMDVFATYLQNAFSSLKGLKIEMVATTKQDRIYNKQKNGDFDLVVTRWGPDCGDPTTYLTLALTDNNNNYGHWSNAEYDSIMGKVNSETDANARWQLMIDAEKILCEDLGYIPVF
;
A
#
# COMPACT_ATOMS: atom_id res chain seq x y z
N PHE A 1 11.68 -7.00 1.20
CA PHE A 1 10.43 -7.76 1.00
C PHE A 1 10.69 -9.26 1.19
N GLN A 2 9.73 -9.96 1.78
CA GLN A 2 9.85 -11.41 2.02
C GLN A 2 9.79 -12.22 0.73
N ASN A 3 8.86 -11.90 -0.15
CA ASN A 3 8.76 -12.55 -1.46
C ASN A 3 9.73 -11.88 -2.43
N SER A 4 10.65 -12.66 -3.00
CA SER A 4 11.68 -12.15 -3.91
C SER A 4 11.12 -11.55 -5.20
N ASP A 5 9.97 -12.03 -5.66
CA ASP A 5 9.32 -11.48 -6.87
C ASP A 5 8.75 -10.09 -6.58
N LEU A 6 8.28 -9.87 -5.35
CA LEU A 6 7.80 -8.56 -4.89
C LEU A 6 8.94 -7.58 -4.52
N ALA A 7 10.18 -8.02 -4.42
CA ALA A 7 11.33 -7.13 -4.35
C ALA A 7 11.54 -6.35 -5.65
N ASN A 8 11.03 -6.87 -6.78
CA ASN A 8 11.07 -6.18 -8.07
C ASN A 8 10.05 -5.04 -8.12
N LEU A 9 10.53 -3.80 -8.35
CA LEU A 9 9.68 -2.61 -8.39
C LEU A 9 8.66 -2.64 -9.54
N ASN A 10 9.02 -3.22 -10.70
CA ASN A 10 8.11 -3.30 -11.84
C ASN A 10 6.94 -4.24 -11.55
N VAL A 11 7.15 -5.32 -10.79
CA VAL A 11 6.06 -6.17 -10.31
C VAL A 11 5.13 -5.40 -9.37
N ARG A 12 5.66 -4.62 -8.42
CA ARG A 12 4.84 -3.78 -7.52
C ARG A 12 4.07 -2.70 -8.29
N LYS A 13 4.71 -2.08 -9.30
CA LYS A 13 4.05 -1.11 -10.19
C LYS A 13 2.88 -1.75 -10.96
N ALA A 14 3.08 -2.96 -11.50
CA ALA A 14 2.03 -3.68 -12.20
C ALA A 14 0.82 -3.91 -11.30
N ILE A 15 1.04 -4.37 -10.05
CA ILE A 15 -0.01 -4.57 -9.06
C ILE A 15 -0.75 -3.25 -8.76
N SER A 16 -0.02 -2.17 -8.48
CA SER A 16 -0.65 -0.88 -8.16
C SER A 16 -1.47 -0.31 -9.32
N LEU A 17 -0.92 -0.36 -10.55
CA LEU A 17 -1.57 0.15 -11.76
C LEU A 17 -2.79 -0.67 -12.21
N ALA A 18 -2.88 -1.94 -11.81
CA ALA A 18 -4.02 -2.79 -12.12
C ALA A 18 -5.27 -2.48 -11.28
N ILE A 19 -5.14 -1.74 -10.18
CA ILE A 19 -6.24 -1.45 -9.28
C ILE A 19 -6.99 -0.19 -9.73
N ASN A 20 -8.22 -0.36 -10.22
CA ASN A 20 -9.14 0.75 -10.46
C ASN A 20 -9.84 1.13 -9.14
N ARG A 21 -9.16 1.96 -8.35
CA ARG A 21 -9.60 2.39 -7.01
C ARG A 21 -10.95 3.10 -7.03
N LYS A 22 -11.17 3.92 -8.06
CA LYS A 22 -12.42 4.64 -8.24
C LYS A 22 -13.59 3.67 -8.45
N ASP A 23 -13.43 2.71 -9.36
CA ASP A 23 -14.45 1.69 -9.63
C ASP A 23 -14.73 0.84 -8.39
N LEU A 24 -13.68 0.44 -7.67
CA LEU A 24 -13.83 -0.29 -6.41
C LEU A 24 -14.70 0.49 -5.40
N CYS A 25 -14.40 1.75 -5.15
CA CYS A 25 -15.14 2.53 -4.15
C CYS A 25 -16.57 2.85 -4.61
N GLU A 26 -16.75 3.31 -5.86
CA GLU A 26 -18.03 3.83 -6.35
C GLU A 26 -19.01 2.73 -6.76
N ASN A 27 -18.52 1.62 -7.30
CA ASN A 27 -19.38 0.59 -7.92
C ASN A 27 -19.39 -0.73 -7.16
N VAL A 28 -18.35 -1.04 -6.38
CA VAL A 28 -18.25 -2.32 -5.65
C VAL A 28 -18.54 -2.14 -4.17
N LEU A 29 -17.80 -1.28 -3.47
CA LEU A 29 -17.98 -1.07 -2.02
C LEU A 29 -19.24 -0.27 -1.72
N LYS A 30 -19.45 0.86 -2.34
CA LYS A 30 -20.64 1.72 -2.19
C LYS A 30 -20.96 2.12 -0.74
N ASP A 31 -19.94 2.20 0.09
CA ASP A 31 -20.04 2.47 1.53
C ASP A 31 -19.54 3.86 1.93
N GLY A 32 -19.20 4.69 0.94
CA GLY A 32 -18.61 6.01 1.15
C GLY A 32 -17.10 6.04 1.17
N SER A 33 -16.45 4.87 1.01
CA SER A 33 -14.98 4.79 0.84
C SER A 33 -14.50 5.65 -0.32
N GLN A 34 -13.34 6.28 -0.17
CA GLN A 34 -12.73 7.14 -1.17
C GLN A 34 -11.47 6.47 -1.73
N ALA A 35 -11.27 6.60 -3.04
CA ALA A 35 -10.06 6.11 -3.69
C ALA A 35 -8.83 6.81 -3.09
N ALA A 36 -7.90 6.03 -2.56
CA ALA A 36 -6.68 6.58 -1.98
C ALA A 36 -5.83 7.28 -3.03
N LYS A 37 -5.31 8.45 -2.68
CA LYS A 37 -4.34 9.21 -3.50
C LYS A 37 -2.90 9.02 -3.04
N GLY A 38 -2.71 8.59 -1.81
CA GLY A 38 -1.44 8.33 -1.16
C GLY A 38 -1.64 7.43 0.06
N PHE A 39 -0.62 7.32 0.90
CA PHE A 39 -0.66 6.47 2.08
C PHE A 39 -1.40 7.12 3.26
N VAL A 40 -1.28 8.45 3.41
CA VAL A 40 -2.02 9.23 4.38
C VAL A 40 -3.39 9.60 3.79
N PRO A 41 -4.53 9.29 4.44
CA PRO A 41 -5.86 9.57 3.91
C PRO A 41 -6.23 11.05 3.97
N SER A 42 -7.17 11.47 3.13
CA SER A 42 -7.80 12.81 3.22
C SER A 42 -8.58 12.95 4.52
N GLY A 43 -8.66 14.17 5.05
CA GLY A 43 -9.43 14.51 6.24
C GLY A 43 -8.77 14.08 7.56
N LEU A 44 -7.55 13.53 7.51
CA LEU A 44 -6.84 13.13 8.72
C LEU A 44 -6.19 14.31 9.44
N SER A 45 -5.49 15.15 8.71
CA SER A 45 -4.62 16.16 9.28
C SER A 45 -4.59 17.43 8.46
N ILE A 46 -4.50 18.55 9.18
CA ILE A 46 -4.49 19.90 8.60
C ILE A 46 -3.14 20.54 8.87
N SER A 47 -2.55 21.14 7.84
CA SER A 47 -1.27 21.87 7.94
C SER A 47 -1.39 23.11 8.84
N PRO A 48 -0.27 23.69 9.29
CA PRO A 48 -0.26 24.97 9.98
C PRO A 48 -0.95 26.11 9.20
N GLU A 49 -1.02 25.96 7.86
CA GLU A 49 -1.69 26.92 6.97
C GLU A 49 -3.17 26.60 6.71
N GLY A 50 -3.72 25.56 7.35
CA GLY A 50 -5.14 25.20 7.27
C GLY A 50 -5.53 24.35 6.07
N LYS A 51 -4.58 23.66 5.41
CA LYS A 51 -4.84 22.78 4.26
C LYS A 51 -4.76 21.31 4.65
N ASP A 52 -5.59 20.49 4.02
CA ASP A 52 -5.52 19.03 4.18
C ASP A 52 -4.19 18.48 3.65
N PHE A 53 -3.67 17.43 4.29
CA PHE A 53 -2.43 16.78 3.86
C PHE A 53 -2.49 16.33 2.39
N ARG A 54 -3.62 15.81 1.94
CA ARG A 54 -3.80 15.38 0.55
C ARG A 54 -3.88 16.51 -0.47
N ASP A 55 -4.15 17.74 -0.04
CA ASP A 55 -4.16 18.90 -0.94
C ASP A 55 -2.74 19.41 -1.23
N GLU A 56 -1.79 19.13 -0.33
CA GLU A 56 -0.39 19.57 -0.43
C GLU A 56 0.55 18.45 -0.88
N ALA A 57 0.23 17.19 -0.56
CA ALA A 57 0.98 16.04 -1.07
C ALA A 57 0.49 15.59 -2.45
N ALA A 58 1.38 14.99 -3.22
CA ALA A 58 1.07 14.50 -4.57
C ALA A 58 0.08 13.32 -4.57
N THR A 59 -0.53 13.08 -5.73
CA THR A 59 -1.27 11.86 -6.00
C THR A 59 -0.33 10.80 -6.57
N TYR A 60 -0.18 9.69 -5.86
CA TYR A 60 0.74 8.59 -6.19
C TYR A 60 0.04 7.39 -6.80
N THR A 61 -1.29 7.41 -6.86
CA THR A 61 -2.09 6.29 -7.35
C THR A 61 -2.67 6.61 -8.72
N SER A 62 -2.65 5.63 -9.58
CA SER A 62 -3.29 5.70 -10.90
C SER A 62 -3.79 4.32 -11.30
N TYR A 63 -4.68 4.28 -12.30
CA TYR A 63 -5.13 3.05 -12.93
C TYR A 63 -4.82 3.11 -14.42
N ASP A 64 -4.03 2.15 -14.88
CA ASP A 64 -3.74 1.95 -16.31
C ASP A 64 -3.40 0.47 -16.52
N LYS A 65 -4.37 -0.27 -17.04
CA LYS A 65 -4.20 -1.71 -17.27
C LYS A 65 -3.12 -2.02 -18.31
N LYS A 66 -2.93 -1.15 -19.31
CA LYS A 66 -1.91 -1.33 -20.34
C LYS A 66 -0.51 -1.10 -19.77
N ALA A 67 -0.36 -0.04 -18.98
CA ALA A 67 0.89 0.23 -18.27
C ALA A 67 1.18 -0.84 -17.20
N ALA A 68 0.14 -1.37 -16.53
CA ALA A 68 0.28 -2.49 -15.59
C ALA A 68 0.85 -3.74 -16.27
N GLN A 69 0.33 -4.11 -17.45
CA GLN A 69 0.87 -5.24 -18.20
C GLN A 69 2.32 -5.00 -18.65
N ALA A 70 2.62 -3.82 -19.17
CA ALA A 70 3.98 -3.49 -19.58
C ALA A 70 4.98 -3.53 -18.41
N ALA A 71 4.59 -3.05 -17.24
CA ALA A 71 5.39 -3.14 -16.02
C ALA A 71 5.60 -4.61 -15.58
N LEU A 72 4.55 -5.43 -15.64
CA LEU A 72 4.68 -6.85 -15.32
C LEU A 72 5.61 -7.57 -16.28
N ASP A 73 5.47 -7.32 -17.58
CA ASP A 73 6.32 -7.93 -18.61
C ASP A 73 7.80 -7.60 -18.39
N GLU A 74 8.12 -6.35 -18.04
CA GLU A 74 9.49 -5.95 -17.71
C GLU A 74 9.96 -6.60 -16.39
N GLY A 75 9.12 -6.60 -15.36
CA GLY A 75 9.46 -7.26 -14.09
C GLY A 75 9.71 -8.76 -14.25
N LEU A 76 8.90 -9.47 -15.03
CA LEU A 76 9.10 -10.89 -15.33
C LEU A 76 10.41 -11.13 -16.08
N LYS A 77 10.73 -10.28 -17.05
CA LYS A 77 11.99 -10.34 -17.79
C LYS A 77 13.20 -10.13 -16.88
N GLU A 78 13.16 -9.13 -15.99
CA GLU A 78 14.21 -8.86 -15.00
C GLU A 78 14.40 -10.05 -14.04
N LEU A 79 13.31 -10.74 -13.69
CA LEU A 79 13.32 -11.93 -12.85
C LEU A 79 13.72 -13.22 -13.59
N GLY A 80 13.77 -13.19 -14.92
CA GLY A 80 14.01 -14.38 -15.74
C GLY A 80 12.86 -15.39 -15.70
N LYS A 81 11.62 -14.92 -15.50
CA LYS A 81 10.41 -15.74 -15.35
C LYS A 81 9.42 -15.45 -16.45
N SER A 82 8.58 -16.42 -16.80
CA SER A 82 7.44 -16.23 -17.71
C SER A 82 6.13 -15.97 -16.98
N GLU A 83 6.05 -16.36 -15.72
CA GLU A 83 4.90 -16.15 -14.83
C GLU A 83 5.33 -16.16 -13.37
N ILE A 84 4.53 -15.52 -12.53
CA ILE A 84 4.64 -15.57 -11.08
C ILE A 84 3.27 -15.89 -10.47
N THR A 85 3.29 -16.55 -9.31
CA THR A 85 2.09 -16.82 -8.51
C THR A 85 2.25 -16.14 -7.17
N LEU A 86 1.26 -15.35 -6.77
CA LEU A 86 1.24 -14.64 -5.49
C LEU A 86 0.02 -15.06 -4.67
N ARG A 87 0.24 -15.33 -3.38
CA ARG A 87 -0.81 -15.62 -2.41
C ARG A 87 -1.38 -14.30 -1.89
N LEU A 88 -2.69 -14.10 -2.07
CA LEU A 88 -3.44 -12.96 -1.54
C LEU A 88 -4.20 -13.39 -0.29
N THR A 89 -3.72 -12.98 0.87
CA THR A 89 -4.30 -13.30 2.17
C THR A 89 -5.29 -12.24 2.62
N TYR A 90 -6.47 -12.66 3.10
CA TYR A 90 -7.51 -11.75 3.58
C TYR A 90 -8.36 -12.37 4.69
N GLY A 91 -8.99 -11.51 5.52
CA GLY A 91 -9.92 -11.93 6.57
C GLY A 91 -11.35 -12.08 6.01
N THR A 92 -12.00 -13.21 6.30
CA THR A 92 -13.40 -13.49 5.86
C THR A 92 -14.45 -12.94 6.81
N ASP A 93 -14.04 -12.61 8.03
CA ASP A 93 -14.87 -12.07 9.12
C ASP A 93 -14.68 -10.54 9.29
N GLU A 94 -14.09 -9.88 8.29
CA GLU A 94 -13.87 -8.44 8.25
C GLU A 94 -14.56 -7.83 7.02
N SER A 95 -15.82 -7.41 7.14
CA SER A 95 -16.46 -6.69 6.03
C SER A 95 -15.78 -5.34 5.78
N PRO A 96 -15.50 -4.95 4.53
CA PRO A 96 -15.80 -5.61 3.24
C PRO A 96 -14.58 -6.35 2.64
N MET A 97 -13.70 -6.95 3.46
CA MET A 97 -12.40 -7.47 2.99
C MET A 97 -12.50 -8.64 2.01
N ASP A 98 -13.55 -9.46 2.09
CA ASP A 98 -13.83 -10.55 1.14
C ASP A 98 -14.19 -10.02 -0.26
N VAL A 99 -15.06 -9.02 -0.31
CA VAL A 99 -15.44 -8.33 -1.56
C VAL A 99 -14.24 -7.62 -2.16
N PHE A 100 -13.47 -6.91 -1.34
CA PHE A 100 -12.25 -6.24 -1.75
C PHE A 100 -11.20 -7.22 -2.29
N ALA A 101 -10.93 -8.31 -1.59
CA ALA A 101 -9.97 -9.33 -2.02
C ALA A 101 -10.38 -9.99 -3.35
N THR A 102 -11.68 -10.26 -3.54
CA THR A 102 -12.23 -10.79 -4.80
C THR A 102 -12.03 -9.79 -5.96
N TYR A 103 -12.25 -8.50 -5.70
CA TYR A 103 -11.99 -7.45 -6.69
C TYR A 103 -10.52 -7.43 -7.10
N LEU A 104 -9.60 -7.47 -6.13
CA LEU A 104 -8.16 -7.51 -6.39
C LEU A 104 -7.75 -8.76 -7.17
N GLN A 105 -8.27 -9.95 -6.82
CA GLN A 105 -8.02 -11.17 -7.57
C GLN A 105 -8.36 -11.01 -9.05
N ASN A 106 -9.55 -10.46 -9.34
CA ASN A 106 -10.00 -10.24 -10.71
C ASN A 106 -9.10 -9.23 -11.46
N ALA A 107 -8.73 -8.14 -10.78
CA ALA A 107 -7.85 -7.12 -11.34
C ALA A 107 -6.47 -7.71 -11.70
N PHE A 108 -5.85 -8.43 -10.80
CA PHE A 108 -4.51 -9.00 -10.98
C PHE A 108 -4.50 -10.18 -11.96
N SER A 109 -5.49 -11.07 -11.89
CA SER A 109 -5.62 -12.21 -12.82
C SER A 109 -5.92 -11.77 -14.25
N SER A 110 -6.26 -10.51 -14.47
CA SER A 110 -6.41 -9.93 -15.82
C SER A 110 -5.08 -9.65 -16.51
N LEU A 111 -3.96 -9.70 -15.77
CA LEU A 111 -2.61 -9.52 -16.29
C LEU A 111 -2.02 -10.88 -16.68
N LYS A 112 -1.47 -10.96 -17.89
CA LYS A 112 -0.80 -12.18 -18.36
C LYS A 112 0.50 -12.39 -17.61
N GLY A 113 0.73 -13.60 -17.10
CA GLY A 113 1.94 -13.92 -16.35
C GLY A 113 1.82 -13.69 -14.84
N LEU A 114 0.66 -13.22 -14.33
CA LEU A 114 0.37 -13.10 -12.91
C LEU A 114 -0.79 -14.03 -12.52
N LYS A 115 -0.53 -14.95 -11.60
CA LYS A 115 -1.53 -15.82 -10.97
C LYS A 115 -1.74 -15.42 -9.53
N ILE A 116 -2.98 -15.47 -9.07
CA ILE A 116 -3.33 -15.16 -7.68
C ILE A 116 -3.98 -16.38 -7.04
N GLU A 117 -3.38 -16.81 -5.94
CA GLU A 117 -3.93 -17.82 -5.04
C GLU A 117 -4.57 -17.12 -3.84
N MET A 118 -5.87 -17.33 -3.66
CA MET A 118 -6.62 -16.72 -2.56
C MET A 118 -6.42 -17.53 -1.28
N VAL A 119 -5.99 -16.83 -0.22
CA VAL A 119 -5.80 -17.41 1.13
C VAL A 119 -6.80 -16.77 2.08
N ALA A 120 -7.97 -17.40 2.18
CA ALA A 120 -9.04 -17.00 3.09
C ALA A 120 -8.75 -17.44 4.52
N THR A 121 -8.85 -16.55 5.48
CA THR A 121 -8.65 -16.85 6.89
C THR A 121 -9.50 -15.93 7.78
N THR A 122 -9.41 -16.07 9.12
CA THR A 122 -10.02 -15.12 10.03
C THR A 122 -9.12 -13.90 10.25
N LYS A 123 -9.69 -12.79 10.72
CA LYS A 123 -8.92 -11.60 11.12
C LYS A 123 -7.81 -11.93 12.11
N GLN A 124 -8.14 -12.73 13.11
CA GLN A 124 -7.19 -13.13 14.14
C GLN A 124 -6.03 -13.94 13.54
N ASP A 125 -6.31 -14.93 12.73
CA ASP A 125 -5.29 -15.74 12.08
C ASP A 125 -4.45 -14.92 11.09
N ARG A 126 -5.11 -14.04 10.31
CA ARG A 126 -4.41 -13.11 9.40
C ARG A 126 -3.38 -12.28 10.13
N ILE A 127 -3.74 -11.68 11.27
CA ILE A 127 -2.84 -10.79 12.04
C ILE A 127 -1.77 -11.61 12.76
N TYR A 128 -2.18 -12.58 13.56
CA TYR A 128 -1.27 -13.22 14.52
C TYR A 128 -0.44 -14.37 13.94
N ASN A 129 -0.94 -15.04 12.92
CA ASN A 129 -0.22 -16.17 12.32
C ASN A 129 0.34 -15.82 10.93
N LYS A 130 -0.43 -15.16 10.06
CA LYS A 130 0.02 -14.86 8.70
C LYS A 130 0.95 -13.64 8.67
N GLN A 131 0.49 -12.48 9.06
CA GLN A 131 1.27 -11.24 9.00
C GLN A 131 2.51 -11.29 9.91
N LYS A 132 2.36 -11.65 11.18
CA LYS A 132 3.49 -11.70 12.12
C LYS A 132 4.56 -12.73 11.77
N ASN A 133 4.19 -13.84 11.13
CA ASN A 133 5.13 -14.89 10.75
C ASN A 133 5.59 -14.74 9.29
N GLY A 134 5.11 -13.73 8.57
CA GLY A 134 5.46 -13.53 7.17
C GLY A 134 4.90 -14.58 6.22
N ASP A 135 3.83 -15.29 6.59
CA ASP A 135 3.20 -16.32 5.77
C ASP A 135 2.16 -15.71 4.81
N PHE A 136 2.61 -14.84 3.94
CA PHE A 136 1.83 -14.21 2.87
C PHE A 136 2.75 -13.65 1.79
N ASP A 137 2.21 -13.41 0.60
CA ASP A 137 2.87 -12.61 -0.43
C ASP A 137 2.22 -11.22 -0.52
N LEU A 138 0.91 -11.20 -0.65
CA LEU A 138 0.08 -10.00 -0.53
C LEU A 138 -0.92 -10.20 0.61
N VAL A 139 -1.18 -9.15 1.38
CA VAL A 139 -2.19 -9.20 2.44
C VAL A 139 -3.10 -7.97 2.36
N VAL A 140 -4.40 -8.23 2.41
CA VAL A 140 -5.41 -7.17 2.53
C VAL A 140 -5.53 -6.80 3.99
N THR A 141 -5.23 -5.55 4.30
CA THR A 141 -5.30 -5.03 5.68
C THR A 141 -5.78 -3.58 5.67
N ARG A 142 -6.15 -3.07 6.83
CA ARG A 142 -6.50 -1.67 7.04
C ARG A 142 -5.91 -1.17 8.34
N TRP A 143 -5.75 0.13 8.43
CA TRP A 143 -5.30 0.83 9.63
C TRP A 143 -6.28 1.94 9.98
N GLY A 144 -6.67 1.99 11.24
CA GLY A 144 -7.40 3.12 11.80
C GLY A 144 -6.40 4.07 12.46
N PRO A 145 -6.52 5.40 12.26
CA PRO A 145 -5.57 6.33 12.84
C PRO A 145 -5.70 6.38 14.38
N ASP A 146 -4.56 6.42 15.06
CA ASP A 146 -4.51 6.60 16.52
C ASP A 146 -4.60 8.08 16.92
N CYS A 147 -4.25 8.99 16.01
CA CYS A 147 -4.28 10.44 16.19
C CYS A 147 -4.44 11.16 14.86
N GLY A 148 -4.71 12.48 14.91
CA GLY A 148 -4.85 13.34 13.73
C GLY A 148 -3.54 13.85 13.14
N ASP A 149 -2.46 13.07 13.22
CA ASP A 149 -1.14 13.42 12.67
C ASP A 149 -0.73 12.38 11.61
N PRO A 150 -0.14 12.77 10.48
CA PRO A 150 0.28 11.85 9.42
C PRO A 150 1.20 10.72 9.89
N THR A 151 1.93 10.93 10.97
CA THR A 151 2.84 9.91 11.54
C THR A 151 2.11 8.65 12.01
N THR A 152 0.79 8.71 12.31
CA THR A 152 -0.01 7.52 12.64
C THR A 152 0.00 6.48 11.51
N TYR A 153 0.18 6.92 10.26
CA TYR A 153 0.36 6.05 9.10
C TYR A 153 1.84 5.88 8.73
N LEU A 154 2.59 6.98 8.65
CA LEU A 154 3.96 6.94 8.15
C LEU A 154 4.89 6.08 9.02
N THR A 155 4.70 6.05 10.33
CA THR A 155 5.52 5.19 11.20
C THR A 155 5.37 3.70 10.94
N LEU A 156 4.26 3.25 10.33
CA LEU A 156 4.05 1.84 9.98
C LEU A 156 5.09 1.30 8.99
N ALA A 157 5.67 2.18 8.17
CA ALA A 157 6.64 1.82 7.14
C ALA A 157 8.10 1.91 7.60
N LEU A 158 8.37 2.35 8.83
CA LEU A 158 9.73 2.34 9.38
C LEU A 158 10.30 0.91 9.38
N THR A 159 11.58 0.79 9.04
CA THR A 159 12.26 -0.51 8.92
C THR A 159 12.08 -1.39 10.15
N ASP A 160 12.17 -0.82 11.35
CA ASP A 160 12.08 -1.55 12.61
C ASP A 160 10.68 -1.52 13.26
N ASN A 161 9.64 -1.06 12.54
CA ASN A 161 8.28 -1.06 13.08
C ASN A 161 7.68 -2.46 13.06
N ASN A 162 7.14 -2.89 14.19
CA ASN A 162 6.50 -4.21 14.36
C ASN A 162 5.29 -4.45 13.45
N ASN A 163 4.70 -3.40 12.88
CA ASN A 163 3.59 -3.49 11.93
C ASN A 163 4.06 -3.44 10.46
N ASN A 164 5.36 -3.30 10.23
CA ASN A 164 5.93 -3.38 8.88
C ASN A 164 6.09 -4.85 8.45
N TYR A 165 4.96 -5.54 8.33
CA TYR A 165 4.93 -6.98 8.01
C TYR A 165 5.49 -7.33 6.63
N GLY A 166 5.51 -6.38 5.71
CA GLY A 166 6.11 -6.53 4.38
C GLY A 166 7.63 -6.45 4.36
N HIS A 167 8.23 -6.05 5.47
CA HIS A 167 9.68 -5.82 5.60
C HIS A 167 10.25 -4.88 4.53
N TRP A 168 9.46 -3.88 4.13
CA TRP A 168 10.00 -2.80 3.32
C TRP A 168 11.02 -2.01 4.14
N SER A 169 12.12 -1.62 3.53
CA SER A 169 13.19 -0.89 4.20
C SER A 169 13.78 0.15 3.25
N ASN A 170 13.91 1.36 3.74
CA ASN A 170 14.53 2.46 3.01
C ASN A 170 15.23 3.41 4.00
N ALA A 171 16.55 3.48 3.92
CA ALA A 171 17.36 4.26 4.87
C ALA A 171 17.09 5.78 4.78
N GLU A 172 16.74 6.30 3.60
CA GLU A 172 16.38 7.72 3.43
C GLU A 172 15.04 8.00 4.11
N TYR A 173 14.06 7.10 3.95
CA TYR A 173 12.78 7.18 4.64
C TYR A 173 12.94 7.20 6.16
N ASP A 174 13.69 6.25 6.70
CA ASP A 174 13.95 6.16 8.14
C ASP A 174 14.65 7.42 8.67
N SER A 175 15.61 7.96 7.90
CA SER A 175 16.30 9.20 8.23
C SER A 175 15.36 10.40 8.26
N ILE A 176 14.47 10.54 7.27
CA ILE A 176 13.47 11.61 7.23
C ILE A 176 12.51 11.48 8.40
N MET A 177 11.99 10.29 8.67
CA MET A 177 11.10 10.05 9.80
C MET A 177 11.77 10.32 11.16
N GLY A 178 13.06 10.05 11.27
CA GLY A 178 13.87 10.45 12.43
C GLY A 178 13.87 11.97 12.63
N LYS A 179 14.00 12.75 11.55
CA LYS A 179 13.93 14.22 11.59
C LYS A 179 12.54 14.72 11.94
N VAL A 180 11.46 14.07 11.42
CA VAL A 180 10.06 14.40 11.77
C VAL A 180 9.86 14.42 13.29
N ASN A 181 10.47 13.48 14.00
CA ASN A 181 10.33 13.35 15.45
C ASN A 181 11.07 14.45 16.26
N SER A 182 12.10 15.08 15.67
CA SER A 182 12.93 16.09 16.33
C SER A 182 12.70 17.51 15.83
N GLU A 183 11.98 17.67 14.71
CA GLU A 183 11.72 18.99 14.12
C GLU A 183 10.69 19.77 14.95
N THR A 184 11.01 20.99 15.29
CA THR A 184 10.19 21.89 16.11
C THR A 184 9.45 22.94 15.28
N ASP A 185 9.94 23.26 14.08
CA ASP A 185 9.21 24.10 13.15
C ASP A 185 8.08 23.30 12.49
N ALA A 186 6.85 23.73 12.67
CA ALA A 186 5.68 23.00 12.23
C ALA A 186 5.60 22.84 10.69
N ASN A 187 6.04 23.88 9.94
CA ASN A 187 6.00 23.81 8.48
C ASN A 187 7.14 22.91 7.95
N ALA A 188 8.34 23.00 8.54
CA ALA A 188 9.43 22.11 8.18
C ALA A 188 9.08 20.64 8.49
N ARG A 189 8.45 20.37 9.66
CA ARG A 189 7.98 19.04 10.03
C ARG A 189 6.93 18.50 9.06
N TRP A 190 6.00 19.36 8.65
CA TRP A 190 4.98 19.01 7.67
C TRP A 190 5.59 18.62 6.33
N GLN A 191 6.55 19.39 5.84
CA GLN A 191 7.25 19.09 4.59
C GLN A 191 8.01 17.76 4.66
N LEU A 192 8.67 17.46 5.78
CA LEU A 192 9.34 16.19 5.99
C LEU A 192 8.37 15.00 5.90
N MET A 193 7.14 15.13 6.40
CA MET A 193 6.13 14.08 6.29
C MET A 193 5.65 13.89 4.83
N ILE A 194 5.52 14.97 4.06
CA ILE A 194 5.23 14.90 2.62
C ILE A 194 6.37 14.19 1.87
N ASP A 195 7.61 14.53 2.18
CA ASP A 195 8.80 13.94 1.56
C ASP A 195 8.92 12.43 1.91
N ALA A 196 8.62 12.06 3.15
CA ALA A 196 8.57 10.65 3.56
C ALA A 196 7.50 9.87 2.78
N GLU A 197 6.28 10.40 2.69
CA GLU A 197 5.23 9.74 1.94
C GLU A 197 5.59 9.55 0.47
N LYS A 198 6.25 10.55 -0.12
CA LYS A 198 6.72 10.45 -1.51
C LYS A 198 7.63 9.24 -1.72
N ILE A 199 8.63 9.06 -0.88
CA ILE A 199 9.56 7.91 -0.97
C ILE A 199 8.79 6.59 -0.85
N LEU A 200 7.91 6.48 0.14
CA LEU A 200 7.13 5.28 0.39
C LEU A 200 6.23 4.91 -0.80
N CYS A 201 5.54 5.90 -1.35
CA CYS A 201 4.58 5.70 -2.43
C CYS A 201 5.26 5.48 -3.79
N GLU A 202 6.39 6.14 -4.07
CA GLU A 202 7.16 5.95 -5.30
C GLU A 202 7.83 4.57 -5.35
N ASP A 203 8.30 4.08 -4.20
CA ASP A 203 8.87 2.73 -4.09
C ASP A 203 7.81 1.65 -3.83
N LEU A 204 6.55 2.03 -3.65
CA LEU A 204 5.44 1.10 -3.41
C LEU A 204 5.71 0.11 -2.26
N GLY A 205 6.26 0.61 -1.16
CA GLY A 205 6.44 -0.16 0.07
C GLY A 205 5.10 -0.65 0.63
N TYR A 206 4.08 0.17 0.44
CA TYR A 206 2.66 -0.14 0.60
C TYR A 206 1.90 0.29 -0.64
N ILE A 207 0.79 -0.39 -0.93
CA ILE A 207 -0.11 -0.07 -2.05
C ILE A 207 -1.42 0.46 -1.46
N PRO A 208 -1.58 1.79 -1.32
CA PRO A 208 -2.82 2.36 -0.80
C PRO A 208 -3.97 2.15 -1.78
N VAL A 209 -5.16 1.80 -1.27
CA VAL A 209 -6.32 1.48 -2.11
C VAL A 209 -7.52 2.37 -1.79
N PHE A 210 -7.98 2.43 -0.54
CA PHE A 210 -9.07 3.31 -0.06
C PHE A 210 -8.96 3.55 1.43
#